data_78e82433658b17e92c7ea7ef05c8c81e
#
_entry.id   78e82433658b17e92c7ea7ef05c8c81e
#
_cell.length_a   1.000
_cell.length_b   1.000
_cell.length_c   1.000
_cell.angle_alpha   90.00
_cell.angle_beta   90.00
_cell.angle_gamma   90.00
#
_symmetry.space_group_name_H-M   'P 1'
#
loop_
_entity.id
_entity.type
_entity.pdbx_description
1 polymer ?
#
loop_
_entity_poly.entity_id
_entity_poly.type
_entity_poly.pdbx_seq_one_letter_code
_entity_poly.pdbx_strand_id
1 'polypeptide(L)'
;MTSIFDKLVPIVSRYDEIEQLMADPEVATDFARIQNLGKERASLDELVDFSSKHQNLLKEQGDLQSVLSDGGDPELVVMAREELESVEDQLLTLAEALQFALLPKDPNDDRDVIVEIRSGTGGREASLFAADLYRLYSRFAQLQNWKVDVMDSNPSDLGGLNKIAFEIQGKGAFSRLKYERGVHRVQRVPETEAQGRIHTSTATVAVLPQADEVEVKINAEDLRIDIFHAGGHGGQNVNKVATAVRIVYEPTGLVVVCQDGRSQHKNKQRAMSMLRARLFESEQEKQDAEISQNRKSQVGNAERSEKIRTYNLSLIHISEPTRPLYRSSAV
;
A
#
# COMPACT_ATOMS: atom_id res chain seq x y z
N MET A 1 29.62 -19.73 7.09
CA MET A 1 28.67 -18.62 6.87
C MET A 1 27.54 -19.17 6.04
N THR A 2 26.31 -19.10 6.52
CA THR A 2 25.13 -19.54 5.77
C THR A 2 25.00 -18.66 4.54
N SER A 3 24.98 -19.25 3.35
CA SER A 3 24.79 -18.50 2.10
C SER A 3 23.45 -17.76 2.14
N ILE A 4 23.35 -16.58 1.55
CA ILE A 4 22.08 -15.85 1.46
C ILE A 4 21.01 -16.69 0.73
N PHE A 5 21.46 -17.56 -0.16
CA PHE A 5 20.60 -18.50 -0.89
C PHE A 5 20.03 -19.62 -0.05
N ASP A 6 20.66 -19.95 1.10
CA ASP A 6 20.11 -20.96 2.03
C ASP A 6 18.75 -20.52 2.62
N LYS A 7 18.49 -19.22 2.63
CA LYS A 7 17.20 -18.64 3.04
C LYS A 7 16.08 -18.91 2.03
N LEU A 8 16.40 -19.25 0.80
CA LEU A 8 15.40 -19.56 -0.23
C LEU A 8 14.83 -20.98 -0.08
N VAL A 9 15.56 -21.90 0.52
CA VAL A 9 15.14 -23.31 0.67
C VAL A 9 13.76 -23.42 1.34
N PRO A 10 13.52 -22.82 2.52
CA PRO A 10 12.19 -22.89 3.16
C PRO A 10 11.10 -22.16 2.34
N ILE A 11 11.48 -21.13 1.57
CA ILE A 11 10.55 -20.37 0.74
C ILE A 11 10.07 -21.21 -0.46
N VAL A 12 10.99 -21.90 -1.13
CA VAL A 12 10.67 -22.83 -2.22
C VAL A 12 9.80 -23.98 -1.72
N SER A 13 10.16 -24.58 -0.56
CA SER A 13 9.34 -25.63 0.07
C SER A 13 7.92 -25.13 0.37
N ARG A 14 7.77 -23.91 0.87
CA ARG A 14 6.46 -23.33 1.15
C ARG A 14 5.66 -23.06 -0.13
N TYR A 15 6.34 -22.63 -1.19
CA TYR A 15 5.72 -22.42 -2.50
C TYR A 15 5.15 -23.74 -3.06
N ASP A 16 5.94 -24.82 -3.01
CA ASP A 16 5.51 -26.15 -3.45
C ASP A 16 4.32 -26.68 -2.61
N GLU A 17 4.33 -26.44 -1.28
CA GLU A 17 3.18 -26.76 -0.43
C GLU A 17 1.92 -26.00 -0.83
N ILE A 18 2.04 -24.72 -1.16
CA ILE A 18 0.91 -23.88 -1.60
C ILE A 18 0.36 -24.42 -2.94
N GLU A 19 1.22 -24.80 -3.89
CA GLU A 19 0.78 -25.38 -5.15
C GLU A 19 0.03 -26.71 -4.94
N GLN A 20 0.52 -27.56 -4.04
CA GLN A 20 -0.17 -28.80 -3.68
C GLN A 20 -1.52 -28.54 -3.01
N LEU A 21 -1.60 -27.58 -2.06
CA LEU A 21 -2.85 -27.21 -1.41
C LEU A 21 -3.86 -26.61 -2.39
N MET A 22 -3.42 -25.82 -3.37
CA MET A 22 -4.30 -25.26 -4.40
C MET A 22 -4.81 -26.31 -5.40
N ALA A 23 -4.08 -27.42 -5.56
CA ALA A 23 -4.49 -28.55 -6.38
C ALA A 23 -5.46 -29.50 -5.66
N ASP A 24 -5.65 -29.37 -4.35
CA ASP A 24 -6.56 -30.19 -3.55
C ASP A 24 -8.03 -29.82 -3.86
N PRO A 25 -8.87 -30.79 -4.29
CA PRO A 25 -10.28 -30.56 -4.57
C PRO A 25 -11.09 -30.00 -3.39
N GLU A 26 -10.72 -30.33 -2.14
CA GLU A 26 -11.41 -29.82 -0.95
C GLU A 26 -11.13 -28.33 -0.75
N VAL A 27 -9.90 -27.89 -0.99
CA VAL A 27 -9.49 -26.49 -0.90
C VAL A 27 -10.04 -25.70 -2.10
N ALA A 28 -10.16 -26.31 -3.28
CA ALA A 28 -10.69 -25.69 -4.48
C ALA A 28 -12.14 -25.20 -4.36
N THR A 29 -12.91 -25.70 -3.39
CA THR A 29 -14.27 -25.26 -3.12
C THR A 29 -14.35 -24.04 -2.19
N ASP A 30 -13.28 -23.73 -1.45
CA ASP A 30 -13.20 -22.57 -0.54
C ASP A 30 -12.54 -21.36 -1.22
N PHE A 31 -13.38 -20.50 -1.76
CA PHE A 31 -12.92 -19.30 -2.49
C PHE A 31 -12.03 -18.38 -1.64
N ALA A 32 -12.35 -18.19 -0.36
CA ALA A 32 -11.57 -17.31 0.52
C ALA A 32 -10.16 -17.90 0.78
N ARG A 33 -10.09 -19.22 0.96
CA ARG A 33 -8.82 -19.91 1.18
C ARG A 33 -7.95 -19.91 -0.08
N ILE A 34 -8.53 -20.14 -1.25
CA ILE A 34 -7.81 -20.05 -2.54
C ILE A 34 -7.29 -18.64 -2.77
N GLN A 35 -8.10 -17.62 -2.50
CA GLN A 35 -7.66 -16.24 -2.69
C GLN A 35 -6.46 -15.89 -1.79
N ASN A 36 -6.46 -16.35 -0.55
CA ASN A 36 -5.35 -16.13 0.38
C ASN A 36 -4.09 -16.89 -0.06
N LEU A 37 -4.22 -18.17 -0.45
CA LEU A 37 -3.12 -18.95 -1.00
C LEU A 37 -2.55 -18.35 -2.28
N GLY A 38 -3.41 -17.84 -3.16
CA GLY A 38 -3.00 -17.15 -4.39
C GLY A 38 -2.22 -15.87 -4.12
N LYS A 39 -2.62 -15.08 -3.12
CA LYS A 39 -1.87 -13.90 -2.68
C LYS A 39 -0.50 -14.28 -2.09
N GLU A 40 -0.47 -15.32 -1.23
CA GLU A 40 0.77 -15.82 -0.64
C GLU A 40 1.71 -16.33 -1.73
N ARG A 41 1.22 -17.15 -2.67
CA ARG A 41 1.99 -17.63 -3.82
C ARG A 41 2.59 -16.48 -4.62
N ALA A 42 1.77 -15.50 -5.02
CA ALA A 42 2.22 -14.34 -5.79
C ALA A 42 3.32 -13.52 -5.07
N SER A 43 3.32 -13.51 -3.73
CA SER A 43 4.37 -12.84 -2.95
C SER A 43 5.70 -13.61 -2.95
N LEU A 44 5.68 -14.92 -3.21
CA LEU A 44 6.85 -15.81 -3.24
C LEU A 44 7.41 -16.01 -4.65
N ASP A 45 6.63 -15.75 -5.72
CA ASP A 45 7.02 -15.99 -7.12
C ASP A 45 8.39 -15.41 -7.45
N GLU A 46 8.66 -14.16 -7.06
CA GLU A 46 9.93 -13.48 -7.31
C GLU A 46 11.11 -14.20 -6.65
N LEU A 47 10.93 -14.69 -5.41
CA LEU A 47 11.98 -15.38 -4.66
C LEU A 47 12.25 -16.79 -5.20
N VAL A 48 11.22 -17.46 -5.68
CA VAL A 48 11.34 -18.78 -6.37
C VAL A 48 12.08 -18.61 -7.69
N ASP A 49 11.82 -17.53 -8.42
CA ASP A 49 12.53 -17.20 -9.66
C ASP A 49 14.03 -16.95 -9.40
N PHE A 50 14.38 -16.27 -8.30
CA PHE A 50 15.78 -16.13 -7.87
C PHE A 50 16.42 -17.49 -7.55
N SER A 51 15.69 -18.39 -6.88
CA SER A 51 16.19 -19.74 -6.59
C SER A 51 16.47 -20.54 -7.86
N SER A 52 15.56 -20.50 -8.82
CA SER A 52 15.70 -21.19 -10.11
C SER A 52 16.89 -20.65 -10.91
N LYS A 53 17.05 -19.33 -10.99
CA LYS A 53 18.20 -18.68 -11.65
C LYS A 53 19.53 -19.07 -11.00
N HIS A 54 19.55 -19.05 -9.66
CA HIS A 54 20.73 -19.45 -8.91
C HIS A 54 21.14 -20.90 -9.18
N GLN A 55 20.18 -21.83 -9.16
CA GLN A 55 20.46 -23.24 -9.45
C GLN A 55 20.97 -23.45 -10.89
N ASN A 56 20.41 -22.74 -11.87
CA ASN A 56 20.86 -22.80 -13.25
C ASN A 56 22.29 -22.27 -13.40
N LEU A 57 22.61 -21.12 -12.80
CA LEU A 57 23.96 -20.55 -12.84
C LEU A 57 25.00 -21.43 -12.13
N LEU A 58 24.63 -22.08 -11.00
CA LEU A 58 25.51 -23.03 -10.33
C LEU A 58 25.79 -24.27 -11.17
N LYS A 59 24.78 -24.77 -11.89
CA LYS A 59 24.94 -25.89 -12.82
C LYS A 59 25.87 -25.51 -13.97
N GLU A 60 25.63 -24.36 -14.58
CA GLU A 60 26.48 -23.82 -15.66
C GLU A 60 27.92 -23.61 -15.20
N GLN A 61 28.13 -23.05 -14.00
CA GLN A 61 29.45 -22.91 -13.38
C GLN A 61 30.13 -24.28 -13.22
N GLY A 62 29.40 -25.33 -12.76
CA GLY A 62 29.92 -26.67 -12.61
C GLY A 62 30.30 -27.31 -13.94
N ASP A 63 29.49 -27.12 -14.96
CA ASP A 63 29.73 -27.63 -16.32
C ASP A 63 30.99 -26.96 -16.94
N LEU A 64 31.13 -25.63 -16.81
CA LEU A 64 32.30 -24.89 -17.27
C LEU A 64 33.59 -25.28 -16.50
N GLN A 65 33.50 -25.48 -15.19
CA GLN A 65 34.63 -25.96 -14.38
C GLN A 65 35.10 -27.36 -14.80
N SER A 66 34.18 -28.25 -15.15
CA SER A 66 34.56 -29.57 -15.67
C SER A 66 35.25 -29.47 -17.00
N VAL A 67 34.80 -28.62 -17.94
CA VAL A 67 35.51 -28.36 -19.22
C VAL A 67 36.91 -27.83 -19.01
N LEU A 68 37.07 -26.93 -18.04
CA LEU A 68 38.40 -26.38 -17.69
C LEU A 68 39.34 -27.43 -17.07
N SER A 69 38.78 -28.39 -16.31
CA SER A 69 39.56 -29.46 -15.67
C SER A 69 39.97 -30.57 -16.64
N ASP A 70 39.14 -30.86 -17.64
CA ASP A 70 39.40 -31.91 -18.62
C ASP A 70 40.48 -31.54 -19.65
N GLY A 71 40.86 -30.24 -19.74
CA GLY A 71 42.05 -29.79 -20.49
C GLY A 71 41.98 -30.02 -21.97
N GLY A 72 40.79 -29.86 -22.59
CA GLY A 72 40.54 -30.07 -24.01
C GLY A 72 41.19 -29.07 -24.97
N ASP A 73 40.55 -28.78 -26.08
CA ASP A 73 40.98 -27.84 -27.08
C ASP A 73 41.30 -26.45 -26.45
N PRO A 74 42.49 -25.85 -26.72
CA PRO A 74 42.87 -24.56 -26.18
C PRO A 74 41.85 -23.44 -26.43
N GLU A 75 41.14 -23.45 -27.55
CA GLU A 75 40.10 -22.46 -27.87
C GLU A 75 38.86 -22.63 -26.95
N LEU A 76 38.44 -23.87 -26.70
CA LEU A 76 37.36 -24.18 -25.78
C LEU A 76 37.70 -23.77 -24.34
N VAL A 77 38.93 -23.95 -23.90
CA VAL A 77 39.39 -23.55 -22.56
C VAL A 77 39.35 -22.03 -22.41
N VAL A 78 39.71 -21.26 -23.43
CA VAL A 78 39.66 -19.79 -23.40
C VAL A 78 38.20 -19.34 -23.31
N MET A 79 37.31 -19.87 -24.16
CA MET A 79 35.86 -19.54 -24.13
C MET A 79 35.24 -19.90 -22.76
N ALA A 80 35.51 -21.10 -22.25
CA ALA A 80 34.98 -21.53 -20.96
C ALA A 80 35.44 -20.65 -19.80
N ARG A 81 36.63 -20.06 -19.92
CA ARG A 81 37.14 -19.10 -18.89
C ARG A 81 36.39 -17.77 -18.94
N GLU A 82 36.14 -17.24 -20.15
CA GLU A 82 35.41 -15.99 -20.33
C GLU A 82 33.94 -16.15 -19.88
N GLU A 83 33.31 -17.28 -20.23
CA GLU A 83 31.95 -17.62 -19.77
C GLU A 83 31.88 -17.79 -18.24
N LEU A 84 32.89 -18.43 -17.62
CA LEU A 84 32.96 -18.59 -16.18
C LEU A 84 32.99 -17.24 -15.45
N GLU A 85 33.80 -16.29 -15.94
CA GLU A 85 33.85 -14.93 -15.39
C GLU A 85 32.51 -14.23 -15.50
N SER A 86 31.82 -14.39 -16.64
CA SER A 86 30.46 -13.85 -16.83
C SER A 86 29.42 -14.47 -15.88
N VAL A 87 29.48 -15.78 -15.63
CA VAL A 87 28.59 -16.50 -14.70
C VAL A 87 28.85 -16.06 -13.26
N GLU A 88 30.11 -15.85 -12.86
CA GLU A 88 30.48 -15.34 -11.54
C GLU A 88 29.94 -13.92 -11.32
N ASP A 89 30.05 -13.03 -12.29
CA ASP A 89 29.47 -11.70 -12.25
C ASP A 89 27.93 -11.73 -12.14
N GLN A 90 27.27 -12.65 -12.86
CA GLN A 90 25.82 -12.85 -12.76
C GLN A 90 25.42 -13.36 -11.39
N LEU A 91 26.18 -14.28 -10.77
CA LEU A 91 25.93 -14.75 -9.41
C LEU A 91 26.07 -13.65 -8.38
N LEU A 92 27.05 -12.75 -8.51
CA LEU A 92 27.19 -11.58 -7.63
C LEU A 92 26.01 -10.63 -7.77
N THR A 93 25.62 -10.29 -9.00
CA THR A 93 24.48 -9.44 -9.28
C THR A 93 23.19 -10.03 -8.74
N LEU A 94 23.00 -11.35 -8.89
CA LEU A 94 21.85 -12.08 -8.37
C LEU A 94 21.82 -12.05 -6.83
N ALA A 95 22.98 -12.19 -6.18
CA ALA A 95 23.07 -12.13 -4.72
C ALA A 95 22.70 -10.73 -4.18
N GLU A 96 23.15 -9.66 -4.84
CA GLU A 96 22.76 -8.30 -4.49
C GLU A 96 21.26 -8.08 -4.66
N ALA A 97 20.68 -8.50 -5.79
CA ALA A 97 19.26 -8.38 -6.06
C ALA A 97 18.42 -9.18 -5.03
N LEU A 98 18.85 -10.39 -4.67
CA LEU A 98 18.23 -11.20 -3.63
C LEU A 98 18.27 -10.53 -2.26
N GLN A 99 19.39 -9.86 -1.93
CA GLN A 99 19.50 -9.14 -0.67
C GLN A 99 18.43 -8.05 -0.53
N PHE A 100 18.11 -7.34 -1.63
CA PHE A 100 17.02 -6.36 -1.66
C PHE A 100 15.64 -7.03 -1.62
N ALA A 101 15.46 -8.15 -2.32
CA ALA A 101 14.18 -8.85 -2.37
C ALA A 101 13.79 -9.49 -1.02
N LEU A 102 14.80 -9.87 -0.20
CA LEU A 102 14.60 -10.42 1.14
C LEU A 102 14.33 -9.36 2.23
N LEU A 103 14.42 -8.07 1.90
CA LEU A 103 14.01 -7.05 2.85
C LEU A 103 12.51 -7.18 3.15
N PRO A 104 12.10 -7.02 4.42
CA PRO A 104 10.69 -7.10 4.78
C PRO A 104 9.91 -6.05 4.01
N LYS A 105 9.01 -6.51 3.13
CA LYS A 105 8.08 -5.64 2.39
C LYS A 105 6.97 -5.19 3.36
N ASP A 106 6.62 -3.91 3.33
CA ASP A 106 5.45 -3.41 4.03
C ASP A 106 4.19 -4.06 3.44
N PRO A 107 3.29 -4.64 4.25
CA PRO A 107 2.06 -5.29 3.74
C PRO A 107 1.17 -4.33 2.94
N ASN A 108 1.39 -3.03 3.07
CA ASN A 108 0.67 -2.02 2.32
C ASN A 108 1.32 -1.69 0.96
N ASP A 109 2.54 -2.16 0.68
CA ASP A 109 3.31 -1.76 -0.51
C ASP A 109 2.60 -2.09 -1.83
N ASP A 110 1.83 -3.18 -1.88
CA ASP A 110 1.06 -3.60 -3.06
C ASP A 110 -0.34 -3.01 -3.14
N ARG A 111 -0.76 -2.20 -2.15
CA ARG A 111 -2.08 -1.56 -2.13
C ARG A 111 -2.15 -0.37 -3.07
N ASP A 112 -3.35 -0.07 -3.51
CA ASP A 112 -3.69 1.20 -4.13
C ASP A 112 -3.53 2.34 -3.12
N VAL A 113 -3.32 3.55 -3.60
CA VAL A 113 -2.97 4.68 -2.77
C VAL A 113 -3.93 5.85 -2.96
N ILE A 114 -4.33 6.45 -1.85
CA ILE A 114 -5.07 7.71 -1.84
C ILE A 114 -4.08 8.83 -1.52
N VAL A 115 -3.98 9.79 -2.44
CA VAL A 115 -3.14 10.98 -2.28
C VAL A 115 -4.02 12.19 -2.06
N GLU A 116 -3.80 12.90 -0.95
CA GLU A 116 -4.46 14.17 -0.67
C GLU A 116 -3.44 15.30 -0.72
N ILE A 117 -3.69 16.31 -1.53
CA ILE A 117 -2.88 17.53 -1.60
C ILE A 117 -3.71 18.69 -1.10
N ARG A 118 -3.13 19.49 -0.21
CA ARG A 118 -3.75 20.72 0.30
C ARG A 118 -2.78 21.88 0.16
N SER A 119 -3.29 23.03 -0.25
CA SER A 119 -2.53 24.28 -0.23
C SER A 119 -2.17 24.62 1.23
N GLY A 120 -0.90 24.98 1.45
CA GLY A 120 -0.39 25.40 2.75
C GLY A 120 -0.18 26.91 2.84
N THR A 121 0.96 27.32 3.37
CA THR A 121 1.33 28.73 3.50
C THR A 121 1.73 29.32 2.15
N GLY A 122 1.12 30.44 1.72
CA GLY A 122 1.47 31.12 0.47
C GLY A 122 0.26 31.66 -0.31
N GLY A 123 -0.95 31.51 0.23
CA GLY A 123 -2.17 32.00 -0.39
C GLY A 123 -2.42 31.46 -1.80
N ARG A 124 -2.67 32.33 -2.79
CA ARG A 124 -2.96 31.95 -4.18
C ARG A 124 -1.86 31.11 -4.82
N GLU A 125 -0.60 31.40 -4.53
CA GLU A 125 0.53 30.65 -5.07
C GLU A 125 0.59 29.21 -4.52
N ALA A 126 0.21 29.03 -3.25
CA ALA A 126 0.14 27.70 -2.66
C ALA A 126 -0.93 26.82 -3.35
N SER A 127 -2.06 27.42 -3.77
CA SER A 127 -3.11 26.67 -4.51
C SER A 127 -2.69 26.34 -5.94
N LEU A 128 -1.95 27.22 -6.62
CA LEU A 128 -1.35 26.90 -7.93
C LEU A 128 -0.31 25.80 -7.82
N PHE A 129 0.52 25.85 -6.79
CA PHE A 129 1.51 24.80 -6.53
C PHE A 129 0.87 23.45 -6.21
N ALA A 130 -0.24 23.43 -5.48
CA ALA A 130 -1.00 22.21 -5.23
C ALA A 130 -1.53 21.59 -6.56
N ALA A 131 -1.97 22.42 -7.50
CA ALA A 131 -2.36 21.97 -8.84
C ALA A 131 -1.17 21.43 -9.65
N ASP A 132 0.01 22.03 -9.51
CA ASP A 132 1.23 21.53 -10.14
C ASP A 132 1.66 20.18 -9.59
N LEU A 133 1.58 19.97 -8.29
CA LEU A 133 1.85 18.67 -7.65
C LEU A 133 0.87 17.60 -8.12
N TYR A 134 -0.42 17.92 -8.20
CA TYR A 134 -1.41 16.99 -8.77
C TYR A 134 -1.05 16.60 -10.21
N ARG A 135 -0.68 17.56 -11.03
CA ARG A 135 -0.24 17.34 -12.41
C ARG A 135 1.00 16.46 -12.49
N LEU A 136 1.97 16.69 -11.57
CA LEU A 136 3.18 15.90 -11.45
C LEU A 136 2.88 14.44 -11.11
N TYR A 137 2.08 14.18 -10.07
CA TYR A 137 1.74 12.81 -9.67
C TYR A 137 0.88 12.10 -10.71
N SER A 138 -0.08 12.80 -11.34
CA SER A 138 -0.89 12.22 -12.41
C SER A 138 -0.03 11.84 -13.62
N ARG A 139 0.95 12.67 -13.98
CA ARG A 139 1.88 12.37 -15.06
C ARG A 139 2.80 11.20 -14.73
N PHE A 140 3.28 11.15 -13.49
CA PHE A 140 4.09 10.04 -13.00
C PHE A 140 3.29 8.72 -13.03
N ALA A 141 2.04 8.74 -12.57
CA ALA A 141 1.17 7.58 -12.62
C ALA A 141 0.95 7.08 -14.06
N GLN A 142 0.72 7.99 -15.00
CA GLN A 142 0.60 7.65 -16.43
C GLN A 142 1.87 6.97 -16.98
N LEU A 143 3.07 7.44 -16.61
CA LEU A 143 4.33 6.82 -17.02
C LEU A 143 4.54 5.42 -16.45
N GLN A 144 3.92 5.13 -15.31
CA GLN A 144 3.93 3.80 -14.68
C GLN A 144 2.75 2.91 -15.13
N ASN A 145 1.90 3.40 -16.05
CA ASN A 145 0.65 2.75 -16.47
C ASN A 145 -0.34 2.52 -15.31
N TRP A 146 -0.33 3.41 -14.32
CA TRP A 146 -1.31 3.41 -13.22
C TRP A 146 -2.51 4.25 -13.58
N LYS A 147 -3.68 3.83 -13.08
CA LYS A 147 -4.93 4.58 -13.25
C LYS A 147 -5.07 5.64 -12.16
N VAL A 148 -5.56 6.82 -12.51
CA VAL A 148 -5.80 7.92 -11.57
C VAL A 148 -7.27 8.30 -11.61
N ASP A 149 -7.95 8.23 -10.46
CA ASP A 149 -9.34 8.62 -10.29
C ASP A 149 -9.45 9.75 -9.25
N VAL A 150 -10.09 10.85 -9.60
CA VAL A 150 -10.30 11.98 -8.68
C VAL A 150 -11.51 11.71 -7.81
N MET A 151 -11.31 11.72 -6.49
CA MET A 151 -12.36 11.48 -5.49
C MET A 151 -13.04 12.77 -5.03
N ASP A 152 -12.23 13.81 -4.74
CA ASP A 152 -12.70 15.10 -4.22
C ASP A 152 -11.78 16.23 -4.68
N SER A 153 -12.34 17.35 -5.08
CA SER A 153 -11.55 18.51 -5.47
C SER A 153 -12.22 19.81 -5.05
N ASN A 154 -11.42 20.72 -4.53
CA ASN A 154 -11.83 22.09 -4.19
C ASN A 154 -10.95 23.07 -4.99
N PRO A 155 -11.39 23.49 -6.19
CA PRO A 155 -10.65 24.44 -7.01
C PRO A 155 -10.63 25.83 -6.37
N SER A 156 -9.60 26.62 -6.71
CA SER A 156 -9.52 28.05 -6.38
C SER A 156 -9.85 28.91 -7.61
N ASP A 157 -10.18 30.18 -7.37
CA ASP A 157 -10.66 31.13 -8.41
C ASP A 157 -9.67 31.34 -9.58
N LEU A 158 -8.38 31.03 -9.41
CA LEU A 158 -7.32 31.24 -10.40
C LEU A 158 -6.80 29.93 -11.05
N GLY A 159 -7.62 28.88 -11.09
CA GLY A 159 -7.21 27.59 -11.65
C GLY A 159 -6.26 26.76 -10.78
N GLY A 160 -6.02 27.19 -9.53
CA GLY A 160 -5.32 26.40 -8.53
C GLY A 160 -6.26 25.41 -7.80
N LEU A 161 -5.71 24.68 -6.83
CA LEU A 161 -6.45 23.72 -6.00
C LEU A 161 -6.21 24.06 -4.52
N ASN A 162 -7.30 24.31 -3.78
CA ASN A 162 -7.23 24.44 -2.33
C ASN A 162 -7.04 23.07 -1.67
N LYS A 163 -7.73 22.06 -2.20
CA LYS A 163 -7.64 20.65 -1.81
C LYS A 163 -7.95 19.77 -3.02
N ILE A 164 -7.24 18.67 -3.13
CA ILE A 164 -7.60 17.58 -4.03
C ILE A 164 -7.28 16.25 -3.37
N ALA A 165 -8.18 15.29 -3.50
CA ALA A 165 -7.99 13.90 -3.14
C ALA A 165 -8.21 13.02 -4.37
N PHE A 166 -7.28 12.14 -4.66
CA PHE A 166 -7.35 11.23 -5.80
C PHE A 166 -6.72 9.89 -5.46
N GLU A 167 -7.26 8.87 -6.07
CA GLU A 167 -6.78 7.50 -5.96
C GLU A 167 -5.84 7.18 -7.13
N ILE A 168 -4.77 6.46 -6.83
CA ILE A 168 -3.86 5.91 -7.85
C ILE A 168 -3.89 4.39 -7.69
N GLN A 169 -4.42 3.71 -8.70
CA GLN A 169 -4.55 2.26 -8.76
C GLN A 169 -3.41 1.66 -9.58
N GLY A 170 -2.63 0.78 -8.96
CA GLY A 170 -1.55 0.09 -9.65
C GLY A 170 -0.58 -0.62 -8.72
N LYS A 171 0.00 -1.72 -9.19
CA LYS A 171 0.93 -2.53 -8.40
C LYS A 171 2.13 -1.70 -7.95
N GLY A 172 2.37 -1.66 -6.63
CA GLY A 172 3.48 -0.94 -6.03
C GLY A 172 3.29 0.58 -5.99
N ALA A 173 2.06 1.09 -6.19
CA ALA A 173 1.79 2.53 -6.14
C ALA A 173 2.10 3.11 -4.76
N PHE A 174 1.63 2.46 -3.70
CA PHE A 174 1.89 2.90 -2.33
C PHE A 174 3.39 2.83 -1.99
N SER A 175 4.10 1.77 -2.37
CA SER A 175 5.53 1.59 -2.07
C SER A 175 6.40 2.74 -2.57
N ARG A 176 6.05 3.32 -3.74
CA ARG A 176 6.78 4.45 -4.33
C ARG A 176 6.35 5.79 -3.79
N LEU A 177 5.04 5.97 -3.57
CA LEU A 177 4.49 7.27 -3.16
C LEU A 177 4.52 7.50 -1.65
N LYS A 178 4.67 6.47 -0.81
CA LYS A 178 4.73 6.60 0.66
C LYS A 178 5.80 7.59 1.16
N TYR A 179 6.86 7.81 0.39
CA TYR A 179 7.94 8.76 0.72
C TYR A 179 7.65 10.21 0.32
N GLU A 180 6.56 10.44 -0.42
CA GLU A 180 6.13 11.79 -0.81
C GLU A 180 5.24 12.47 0.24
N ARG A 181 4.91 11.77 1.32
CA ARG A 181 4.09 12.30 2.42
C ARG A 181 4.83 13.41 3.19
N GLY A 182 4.18 14.54 3.36
CA GLY A 182 4.73 15.67 4.15
C GLY A 182 4.52 17.02 3.50
N VAL A 183 5.35 17.99 3.90
CA VAL A 183 5.30 19.37 3.40
C VAL A 183 6.24 19.57 2.23
N HIS A 184 5.69 19.97 1.08
CA HIS A 184 6.43 20.35 -0.12
C HIS A 184 6.55 21.85 -0.20
N ARG A 185 7.75 22.36 -0.48
CA ARG A 185 8.04 23.78 -0.58
C ARG A 185 8.45 24.16 -1.99
N VAL A 186 7.83 25.19 -2.55
CA VAL A 186 8.21 25.77 -3.84
C VAL A 186 8.84 27.15 -3.64
N GLN A 187 9.86 27.43 -4.42
CA GLN A 187 10.51 28.75 -4.56
C GLN A 187 10.49 29.14 -6.02
N ARG A 188 9.63 30.09 -6.39
CA ARG A 188 9.53 30.63 -7.74
C ARG A 188 8.98 32.04 -7.71
N VAL A 189 9.07 32.74 -8.83
CA VAL A 189 8.32 33.98 -9.06
C VAL A 189 6.88 33.56 -9.42
N PRO A 190 5.88 33.89 -8.60
CA PRO A 190 4.49 33.55 -8.90
C PRO A 190 4.00 34.25 -10.17
N GLU A 191 3.06 33.63 -10.87
CA GLU A 191 2.36 34.29 -12.00
C GLU A 191 1.60 35.56 -11.56
N THR A 192 1.28 35.66 -10.28
CA THR A 192 0.56 36.79 -9.67
C THR A 192 1.50 37.90 -9.19
N GLU A 193 2.82 37.75 -9.34
CA GLU A 193 3.82 38.73 -8.85
C GLU A 193 4.30 39.63 -9.98
N ALA A 194 3.94 40.92 -9.91
CA ALA A 194 4.29 41.90 -10.91
C ALA A 194 5.74 42.41 -10.84
N GLN A 195 6.42 42.25 -9.69
CA GLN A 195 7.76 42.84 -9.43
C GLN A 195 8.89 41.79 -9.57
N GLY A 196 8.58 40.56 -9.99
CA GLY A 196 9.58 39.51 -10.21
C GLY A 196 10.23 38.97 -8.92
N ARG A 197 9.62 39.17 -7.75
CA ARG A 197 10.14 38.68 -6.48
C ARG A 197 9.89 37.19 -6.32
N ILE A 198 10.89 36.46 -5.81
CA ILE A 198 10.76 35.04 -5.49
C ILE A 198 9.92 34.89 -4.23
N HIS A 199 8.83 34.14 -4.32
CA HIS A 199 8.00 33.78 -3.19
C HIS A 199 8.27 32.31 -2.78
N THR A 200 8.05 32.02 -1.51
CA THR A 200 8.14 30.70 -0.95
C THR A 200 6.75 30.25 -0.50
N SER A 201 6.21 29.24 -1.16
CA SER A 201 4.91 28.68 -0.84
C SER A 201 5.03 27.19 -0.48
N THR A 202 4.02 26.68 0.24
CA THR A 202 4.00 25.27 0.66
C THR A 202 2.68 24.62 0.26
N ALA A 203 2.74 23.32 0.01
CA ALA A 203 1.60 22.44 -0.08
C ALA A 203 1.86 21.18 0.76
N THR A 204 0.84 20.61 1.33
CA THR A 204 0.95 19.36 2.09
C THR A 204 0.43 18.20 1.27
N VAL A 205 1.14 17.10 1.34
CA VAL A 205 0.79 15.85 0.67
C VAL A 205 0.60 14.79 1.75
N ALA A 206 -0.58 14.21 1.81
CA ALA A 206 -0.83 13.00 2.61
C ALA A 206 -0.95 11.81 1.65
N VAL A 207 -0.32 10.71 2.01
CA VAL A 207 -0.31 9.47 1.24
C VAL A 207 -0.81 8.35 2.15
N LEU A 208 -1.97 7.81 1.82
CA LEU A 208 -2.67 6.81 2.61
C LEU A 208 -2.86 5.55 1.76
N PRO A 209 -2.64 4.35 2.31
CA PRO A 209 -3.01 3.13 1.62
C PRO A 209 -4.54 3.06 1.53
N GLN A 210 -5.06 2.49 0.46
CA GLN A 210 -6.48 2.19 0.37
C GLN A 210 -6.85 1.19 1.48
N ALA A 211 -7.89 1.51 2.23
CA ALA A 211 -8.37 0.65 3.31
C ALA A 211 -9.15 -0.53 2.72
N ASP A 212 -8.95 -1.71 3.31
CA ASP A 212 -9.80 -2.86 3.01
C ASP A 212 -11.22 -2.63 3.55
N GLU A 213 -12.21 -3.24 2.92
CA GLU A 213 -13.58 -3.24 3.44
C GLU A 213 -13.62 -3.91 4.81
N VAL A 214 -14.33 -3.27 5.73
CA VAL A 214 -14.49 -3.80 7.09
C VAL A 214 -15.39 -5.02 7.06
N GLU A 215 -14.83 -6.21 7.21
CA GLU A 215 -15.59 -7.43 7.42
C GLU A 215 -15.73 -7.75 8.91
N VAL A 216 -16.95 -7.74 9.43
CA VAL A 216 -17.22 -8.18 10.81
C VAL A 216 -17.59 -9.66 10.83
N LYS A 217 -16.65 -10.51 11.23
CA LYS A 217 -16.90 -11.94 11.47
C LYS A 217 -17.31 -12.13 12.93
N ILE A 218 -18.53 -12.64 13.15
CA ILE A 218 -19.04 -12.93 14.48
C ILE A 218 -19.06 -14.45 14.67
N ASN A 219 -18.22 -14.95 15.60
CA ASN A 219 -18.25 -16.34 15.97
C ASN A 219 -19.41 -16.61 16.95
N ALA A 220 -20.04 -17.74 16.80
CA ALA A 220 -21.17 -18.10 17.68
C ALA A 220 -20.75 -18.29 19.15
N GLU A 221 -19.50 -18.66 19.39
CA GLU A 221 -18.91 -18.87 20.71
C GLU A 221 -18.71 -17.56 21.50
N ASP A 222 -18.55 -16.44 20.78
CA ASP A 222 -18.37 -15.10 21.37
C ASP A 222 -19.70 -14.46 21.80
N LEU A 223 -20.83 -15.16 21.59
CA LEU A 223 -22.16 -14.65 21.83
C LEU A 223 -22.81 -15.29 23.04
N ARG A 224 -23.10 -14.50 24.06
CA ARG A 224 -24.03 -14.92 25.12
C ARG A 224 -25.42 -14.40 24.83
N ILE A 225 -26.38 -15.33 24.72
CA ILE A 225 -27.77 -15.03 24.41
C ILE A 225 -28.65 -15.31 25.61
N ASP A 226 -29.17 -14.26 26.20
CA ASP A 226 -30.10 -14.33 27.34
C ASP A 226 -31.54 -14.10 26.85
N ILE A 227 -32.46 -14.95 27.28
CA ILE A 227 -33.90 -14.83 26.98
C ILE A 227 -34.61 -14.41 28.23
N PHE A 228 -35.47 -13.38 28.14
CA PHE A 228 -36.19 -12.86 29.29
C PHE A 228 -37.61 -12.40 28.91
N HIS A 229 -38.41 -12.09 29.91
CA HIS A 229 -39.78 -11.60 29.69
C HIS A 229 -39.70 -10.12 29.24
N ALA A 230 -40.44 -9.80 28.17
CA ALA A 230 -40.54 -8.42 27.70
C ALA A 230 -41.21 -7.53 28.78
N GLY A 231 -40.63 -6.36 29.04
CA GLY A 231 -41.20 -5.34 29.90
C GLY A 231 -42.20 -4.47 29.14
N GLY A 232 -43.23 -3.97 29.84
CA GLY A 232 -44.18 -3.01 29.27
C GLY A 232 -45.64 -3.39 29.52
N HIS A 233 -46.60 -2.51 29.16
CA HIS A 233 -48.04 -2.76 29.22
C HIS A 233 -48.44 -3.78 28.17
N GLY A 234 -48.71 -5.03 28.58
CA GLY A 234 -49.10 -6.12 27.68
C GLY A 234 -50.15 -7.05 28.33
N GLY A 235 -50.86 -7.79 27.50
CA GLY A 235 -51.85 -8.79 27.92
C GLY A 235 -51.18 -10.09 28.41
N GLN A 236 -51.96 -11.14 28.71
CA GLN A 236 -51.49 -12.40 29.30
C GLN A 236 -50.24 -13.05 28.59
N ASN A 237 -50.08 -12.80 27.30
CA ASN A 237 -48.95 -13.37 26.53
C ASN A 237 -47.60 -12.75 26.90
N VAL A 238 -47.55 -11.45 27.24
CA VAL A 238 -46.31 -10.74 27.62
C VAL A 238 -45.80 -11.26 28.97
N ASN A 239 -46.69 -11.62 29.86
CA ASN A 239 -46.36 -12.09 31.21
C ASN A 239 -46.05 -13.61 31.27
N LYS A 240 -46.47 -14.39 30.25
CA LYS A 240 -46.31 -15.86 30.26
C LYS A 240 -45.23 -16.38 29.35
N VAL A 241 -44.81 -15.61 28.32
CA VAL A 241 -43.86 -16.08 27.30
C VAL A 241 -42.65 -15.16 27.27
N ALA A 242 -41.45 -15.72 27.51
CA ALA A 242 -40.18 -15.00 27.39
C ALA A 242 -39.84 -14.79 25.91
N THR A 243 -40.17 -13.63 25.37
CA THR A 243 -39.95 -13.29 23.96
C THR A 243 -38.82 -12.31 23.75
N ALA A 244 -38.39 -11.59 24.78
CA ALA A 244 -37.29 -10.64 24.71
C ALA A 244 -35.95 -11.36 24.68
N VAL A 245 -35.05 -10.87 23.87
CA VAL A 245 -33.71 -11.43 23.67
C VAL A 245 -32.64 -10.34 23.91
N ARG A 246 -31.68 -10.67 24.76
CA ARG A 246 -30.49 -9.90 24.99
C ARG A 246 -29.28 -10.69 24.46
N ILE A 247 -28.51 -10.07 23.60
CA ILE A 247 -27.27 -10.62 23.09
C ILE A 247 -26.11 -9.79 23.64
N VAL A 248 -25.16 -10.47 24.26
CA VAL A 248 -23.90 -9.89 24.74
C VAL A 248 -22.79 -10.44 23.88
N TYR A 249 -22.03 -9.57 23.26
CA TYR A 249 -20.81 -9.92 22.55
C TYR A 249 -19.65 -9.83 23.54
N GLU A 250 -19.13 -10.97 23.98
CA GLU A 250 -18.18 -11.06 25.09
C GLU A 250 -16.85 -10.32 24.87
N PRO A 251 -16.26 -10.32 23.65
CA PRO A 251 -14.96 -9.66 23.44
C PRO A 251 -14.99 -8.15 23.66
N THR A 252 -16.11 -7.47 23.34
CA THR A 252 -16.24 -6.01 23.50
C THR A 252 -17.17 -5.60 24.63
N GLY A 253 -17.91 -6.55 25.19
CA GLY A 253 -18.96 -6.29 26.18
C GLY A 253 -20.19 -5.57 25.61
N LEU A 254 -20.34 -5.51 24.28
CA LEU A 254 -21.46 -4.85 23.63
C LEU A 254 -22.77 -5.62 23.90
N VAL A 255 -23.78 -4.91 24.39
CA VAL A 255 -25.08 -5.48 24.72
C VAL A 255 -26.15 -4.93 23.78
N VAL A 256 -26.93 -5.83 23.19
CA VAL A 256 -28.08 -5.50 22.35
C VAL A 256 -29.32 -6.20 22.90
N VAL A 257 -30.38 -5.44 23.04
CA VAL A 257 -31.68 -5.95 23.53
C VAL A 257 -32.75 -5.71 22.48
N CYS A 258 -33.55 -6.74 22.20
CA CYS A 258 -34.72 -6.63 21.33
C CYS A 258 -35.93 -7.28 21.99
N GLN A 259 -37.00 -6.49 22.20
CA GLN A 259 -38.25 -6.93 22.85
C GLN A 259 -39.52 -6.53 22.08
N ASP A 260 -39.39 -5.96 20.87
CA ASP A 260 -40.47 -5.34 20.13
C ASP A 260 -41.41 -6.36 19.48
N GLY A 261 -40.92 -7.57 19.21
CA GLY A 261 -41.67 -8.60 18.52
C GLY A 261 -42.32 -9.60 19.46
N ARG A 262 -43.48 -10.19 19.01
CA ARG A 262 -44.13 -11.27 19.73
C ARG A 262 -43.44 -12.64 19.57
N SER A 263 -42.46 -12.76 18.69
CA SER A 263 -41.73 -14.00 18.40
C SER A 263 -40.30 -13.87 18.86
N GLN A 264 -39.86 -14.75 19.73
CA GLN A 264 -38.47 -14.86 20.21
C GLN A 264 -37.47 -15.01 19.05
N HIS A 265 -37.81 -15.83 18.04
CA HIS A 265 -36.94 -16.04 16.89
C HIS A 265 -36.74 -14.74 16.06
N LYS A 266 -37.81 -13.98 15.83
CA LYS A 266 -37.71 -12.67 15.15
C LYS A 266 -36.90 -11.66 15.97
N ASN A 267 -37.08 -11.66 17.30
CA ASN A 267 -36.29 -10.78 18.18
C ASN A 267 -34.82 -11.16 18.18
N LYS A 268 -34.50 -12.48 18.17
CA LYS A 268 -33.12 -12.94 18.03
C LYS A 268 -32.50 -12.49 16.70
N GLN A 269 -33.19 -12.65 15.58
CA GLN A 269 -32.70 -12.20 14.26
C GLN A 269 -32.48 -10.69 14.22
N ARG A 270 -33.39 -9.89 14.76
CA ARG A 270 -33.27 -8.43 14.85
C ARG A 270 -32.12 -8.03 15.76
N ALA A 271 -31.99 -8.66 16.92
CA ALA A 271 -30.85 -8.39 17.83
C ALA A 271 -29.52 -8.72 17.18
N MET A 272 -29.40 -9.81 16.43
CA MET A 272 -28.23 -10.16 15.65
C MET A 272 -27.92 -9.12 14.56
N SER A 273 -28.92 -8.66 13.84
CA SER A 273 -28.76 -7.61 12.83
C SER A 273 -28.30 -6.29 13.46
N MET A 274 -28.89 -5.90 14.60
CA MET A 274 -28.46 -4.71 15.35
C MET A 274 -27.04 -4.85 15.89
N LEU A 275 -26.67 -6.04 16.36
CA LEU A 275 -25.31 -6.30 16.84
C LEU A 275 -24.28 -6.15 15.70
N ARG A 276 -24.57 -6.75 14.53
CA ARG A 276 -23.70 -6.60 13.34
C ARG A 276 -23.53 -5.15 12.94
N ALA A 277 -24.61 -4.38 12.90
CA ALA A 277 -24.55 -2.96 12.55
C ALA A 277 -23.69 -2.17 13.54
N ARG A 278 -23.85 -2.39 14.84
CA ARG A 278 -23.05 -1.69 15.87
C ARG A 278 -21.59 -2.09 15.87
N LEU A 279 -21.27 -3.38 15.64
CA LEU A 279 -19.89 -3.83 15.51
C LEU A 279 -19.22 -3.24 14.27
N PHE A 280 -19.95 -3.23 13.13
CA PHE A 280 -19.48 -2.60 11.90
C PHE A 280 -19.18 -1.10 12.11
N GLU A 281 -20.13 -0.38 12.74
CA GLU A 281 -19.94 1.05 13.06
C GLU A 281 -18.73 1.27 13.97
N SER A 282 -18.55 0.45 15.02
CA SER A 282 -17.41 0.55 15.93
C SER A 282 -16.06 0.27 15.24
N GLU A 283 -16.00 -0.71 14.33
CA GLU A 283 -14.77 -1.01 13.58
C GLU A 283 -14.49 0.08 12.54
N GLN A 284 -15.53 0.60 11.89
CA GLN A 284 -15.39 1.73 10.96
C GLN A 284 -14.88 2.99 11.68
N GLU A 285 -15.43 3.31 12.87
CA GLU A 285 -14.95 4.43 13.68
C GLU A 285 -13.46 4.30 14.07
N LYS A 286 -13.01 3.08 14.43
CA LYS A 286 -11.60 2.82 14.73
C LYS A 286 -10.72 3.05 13.50
N GLN A 287 -11.12 2.51 12.36
CA GLN A 287 -10.40 2.66 11.11
C GLN A 287 -10.32 4.13 10.69
N ASP A 288 -11.42 4.87 10.78
CA ASP A 288 -11.47 6.31 10.49
C ASP A 288 -10.59 7.13 11.45
N ALA A 289 -10.54 6.74 12.73
CA ALA A 289 -9.68 7.37 13.72
C ALA A 289 -8.18 7.14 13.40
N GLU A 290 -7.80 5.92 13.02
CA GLU A 290 -6.43 5.59 12.60
C GLU A 290 -6.03 6.35 11.34
N ILE A 291 -6.88 6.37 10.32
CA ILE A 291 -6.65 7.12 9.08
C ILE A 291 -6.50 8.61 9.39
N SER A 292 -7.37 9.16 10.24
CA SER A 292 -7.33 10.57 10.65
C SER A 292 -6.04 10.90 11.41
N GLN A 293 -5.59 10.01 12.31
CA GLN A 293 -4.35 10.17 13.05
C GLN A 293 -3.14 10.11 12.12
N ASN A 294 -3.09 9.14 11.22
CA ASN A 294 -2.05 9.00 10.20
C ASN A 294 -1.98 10.24 9.29
N ARG A 295 -3.15 10.72 8.83
CA ARG A 295 -3.23 11.96 8.03
C ARG A 295 -2.68 13.16 8.81
N LYS A 296 -3.06 13.35 10.07
CA LYS A 296 -2.57 14.45 10.90
C LYS A 296 -1.06 14.39 11.12
N SER A 297 -0.51 13.21 11.36
CA SER A 297 0.93 13.02 11.55
C SER A 297 1.76 13.35 10.30
N GLN A 298 1.18 13.13 9.10
CA GLN A 298 1.85 13.39 7.83
C GLN A 298 1.82 14.88 7.42
N VAL A 299 0.72 15.57 7.72
CA VAL A 299 0.48 16.95 7.25
C VAL A 299 1.15 17.99 8.14
N GLY A 300 1.35 17.71 9.44
CA GLY A 300 1.90 18.67 10.40
C GLY A 300 1.12 20.00 10.41
N ASN A 301 1.81 21.12 10.65
CA ASN A 301 1.26 22.48 10.63
C ASN A 301 1.40 23.16 9.24
N ALA A 302 1.89 22.45 8.22
CA ALA A 302 2.21 23.01 6.89
C ALA A 302 3.24 24.17 6.92
N GLU A 303 4.08 24.22 7.95
CA GLU A 303 5.10 25.24 8.08
C GLU A 303 6.24 25.06 7.08
N ARG A 304 6.86 26.17 6.66
CA ARG A 304 7.99 26.16 5.71
C ARG A 304 9.21 25.42 6.24
N SER A 305 9.35 25.28 7.55
CA SER A 305 10.43 24.57 8.26
C SER A 305 10.31 23.05 8.15
N GLU A 306 9.07 22.52 8.12
CA GLU A 306 8.75 21.07 8.10
C GLU A 306 8.91 20.41 6.74
N LYS A 307 9.47 21.14 5.77
CA LYS A 307 9.60 20.66 4.39
C LYS A 307 10.37 19.34 4.26
N ILE A 308 9.83 18.40 3.50
CA ILE A 308 10.53 17.20 3.04
C ILE A 308 11.26 17.43 1.72
N ARG A 309 10.69 18.26 0.83
CA ARG A 309 11.25 18.65 -0.47
C ARG A 309 11.17 20.14 -0.73
N THR A 310 12.14 20.63 -1.50
CA THR A 310 12.13 22.00 -2.04
C THR A 310 12.25 21.96 -3.56
N TYR A 311 11.29 22.58 -4.23
CA TYR A 311 11.28 22.78 -5.67
C TYR A 311 11.74 24.19 -5.97
N ASN A 312 12.97 24.34 -6.48
CA ASN A 312 13.54 25.63 -6.80
C ASN A 312 13.40 25.93 -8.30
N LEU A 313 12.20 26.34 -8.69
CA LEU A 313 11.84 26.57 -10.09
C LEU A 313 12.40 27.88 -10.65
N SER A 314 12.79 28.84 -9.80
CA SER A 314 13.43 30.07 -10.23
C SER A 314 14.81 29.85 -10.87
N LEU A 315 15.52 28.80 -10.49
CA LEU A 315 16.83 28.45 -11.06
C LEU A 315 16.73 27.77 -12.42
N ILE A 316 15.61 27.08 -12.70
CA ILE A 316 15.39 26.39 -13.98
C ILE A 316 15.30 27.39 -15.14
N HIS A 317 14.78 28.59 -14.88
CA HIS A 317 14.71 29.67 -15.90
C HIS A 317 16.05 30.41 -16.11
N ILE A 318 16.99 30.30 -15.17
CA ILE A 318 18.29 31.00 -15.21
C ILE A 318 19.41 30.11 -15.77
N SER A 319 19.31 28.81 -15.63
CA SER A 319 20.30 27.85 -16.12
C SER A 319 19.81 27.13 -17.38
N GLU A 320 19.89 27.81 -18.53
CA GLU A 320 19.81 27.09 -19.80
C GLU A 320 21.04 26.15 -19.88
N PRO A 321 20.84 24.87 -20.23
CA PRO A 321 21.97 23.91 -20.33
C PRO A 321 23.05 24.32 -21.32
N THR A 322 22.75 25.22 -22.23
CA THR A 322 23.68 25.77 -23.23
C THR A 322 24.57 26.92 -22.73
N ARG A 323 24.24 27.58 -21.61
CA ARG A 323 25.06 28.69 -21.05
C ARG A 323 26.46 28.30 -20.57
N PRO A 324 26.71 27.13 -19.97
CA PRO A 324 28.07 26.75 -19.59
C PRO A 324 29.02 26.59 -20.77
N LEU A 325 28.51 26.19 -21.92
CA LEU A 325 29.31 25.98 -23.13
C LEU A 325 29.83 27.29 -23.74
N TYR A 326 29.14 28.40 -23.58
CA TYR A 326 29.56 29.71 -24.06
C TYR A 326 30.59 30.40 -23.15
N ARG A 327 30.70 30.02 -21.89
CA ARG A 327 31.69 30.58 -20.97
C ARG A 327 33.06 29.92 -21.06
N SER A 328 33.15 28.71 -21.57
CA SER A 328 34.43 28.01 -21.74
C SER A 328 35.13 28.33 -23.07
N SER A 329 34.45 28.99 -24.00
CA SER A 329 35.06 29.39 -25.29
C SER A 329 35.47 30.86 -25.37
N ALA A 330 35.43 31.59 -24.25
CA ALA A 330 35.80 33.01 -24.16
C ALA A 330 37.03 33.24 -23.27
N VAL A 331 37.98 32.26 -23.21
CA VAL A 331 39.31 32.43 -22.60
C VAL A 331 40.35 32.11 -23.64
#